data_52f1fcbebc46770c20edafd9e1de7d8b
#
_entry.id   52f1fcbebc46770c20edafd9e1de7d8b
#
_cell.length_a   1.000
_cell.length_b   1.000
_cell.length_c   1.000
_cell.angle_alpha   90.00
_cell.angle_beta   90.00
_cell.angle_gamma   90.00
#
_symmetry.space_group_name_H-M   'P 1'
#
loop_
_entity.id
_entity.type
_entity.pdbx_description
1 polymer ?
#
loop_
_entity_poly.entity_id
_entity_poly.type
_entity_poly.pdbx_seq_one_letter_code
_entity_poly.pdbx_strand_id
1 'polypeptide(L)'
;MHEYSVDVAQQWRDGLASWGITPPRVAFFKNNARFTIYTPGSDAGMPISILDAMEAPPGGWQGDEELHRERINGMVTALLALIGKNVEPVKDREHVLIANIFEYAWRQGQNLTLDDIIIQVQKPPFPKLGVFDVDTFFPEKDRFSLAMELNNIIASPSFSSWIQGEPLDIQSLLYTPEGKPRVSIFY
;
A
#
# COMPACT_ATOMS: atom_id res chain seq x y z
N MET A 1 -3.30 34.93 -17.57
CA MET A 1 -3.07 34.08 -16.39
C MET A 1 -3.03 34.86 -15.07
N HIS A 2 -2.38 36.02 -14.99
CA HIS A 2 -2.27 36.79 -13.74
C HIS A 2 -3.65 37.29 -13.25
N GLU A 3 -4.50 37.81 -14.14
CA GLU A 3 -5.81 38.36 -13.81
C GLU A 3 -6.76 37.25 -13.24
N TYR A 4 -6.79 36.09 -13.87
CA TYR A 4 -7.56 34.94 -13.38
C TYR A 4 -7.15 34.48 -11.97
N SER A 5 -5.84 34.48 -11.68
CA SER A 5 -5.37 34.09 -10.35
C SER A 5 -5.72 35.08 -9.25
N VAL A 6 -5.81 36.38 -9.58
CA VAL A 6 -6.23 37.44 -8.65
C VAL A 6 -7.72 37.31 -8.33
N ASP A 7 -8.55 37.07 -9.36
CA ASP A 7 -10.00 36.91 -9.19
C ASP A 7 -10.36 35.68 -8.35
N VAL A 8 -9.71 34.55 -8.63
CA VAL A 8 -9.89 33.33 -7.83
C VAL A 8 -9.45 33.55 -6.38
N ALA A 9 -8.32 34.22 -6.15
CA ALA A 9 -7.86 34.50 -4.80
C ALA A 9 -8.81 35.42 -4.04
N GLN A 10 -9.43 36.38 -4.73
CA GLN A 10 -10.43 37.27 -4.13
C GLN A 10 -11.72 36.51 -3.78
N GLN A 11 -12.22 35.68 -4.66
CA GLN A 11 -13.40 34.83 -4.40
C GLN A 11 -13.21 33.95 -3.16
N TRP A 12 -12.03 33.34 -3.02
CA TRP A 12 -11.71 32.54 -1.83
C TRP A 12 -11.64 33.38 -0.56
N ARG A 13 -11.06 34.58 -0.61
CA ARG A 13 -11.02 35.50 0.55
C ARG A 13 -12.42 35.88 1.01
N ASP A 14 -13.28 36.28 0.07
CA ASP A 14 -14.65 36.70 0.37
C ASP A 14 -15.49 35.52 0.89
N GLY A 15 -15.36 34.33 0.28
CA GLY A 15 -16.00 33.12 0.74
C GLY A 15 -15.57 32.74 2.16
N LEU A 16 -14.27 32.73 2.46
CA LEU A 16 -13.75 32.42 3.80
C LEU A 16 -14.17 33.49 4.83
N ALA A 17 -14.16 34.77 4.46
CA ALA A 17 -14.58 35.87 5.33
C ALA A 17 -16.05 35.75 5.73
N SER A 18 -16.93 35.31 4.83
CA SER A 18 -18.35 35.07 5.12
C SER A 18 -18.59 34.02 6.21
N TRP A 19 -17.62 33.12 6.42
CA TRP A 19 -17.60 32.09 7.47
C TRP A 19 -16.79 32.52 8.70
N GLY A 20 -16.36 33.77 8.80
CA GLY A 20 -15.55 34.30 9.90
C GLY A 20 -14.10 33.76 9.89
N ILE A 21 -13.65 33.16 8.78
CA ILE A 21 -12.28 32.66 8.63
C ILE A 21 -11.39 33.79 8.12
N THR A 22 -10.56 34.32 9.01
CA THR A 22 -9.66 35.42 8.72
C THR A 22 -8.29 34.94 8.19
N PRO A 23 -7.52 35.78 7.47
CA PRO A 23 -6.19 35.42 7.01
C PRO A 23 -5.24 34.92 8.11
N PRO A 24 -5.21 35.48 9.33
CA PRO A 24 -4.43 34.90 10.44
C PRO A 24 -4.84 33.47 10.81
N ARG A 25 -6.13 33.14 10.73
CA ARG A 25 -6.62 31.78 11.01
C ARG A 25 -6.19 30.79 9.93
N VAL A 26 -6.20 31.21 8.66
CA VAL A 26 -5.67 30.41 7.53
C VAL A 26 -4.16 30.17 7.72
N ALA A 27 -3.41 31.21 8.06
CA ALA A 27 -1.96 31.13 8.33
C ALA A 27 -1.68 30.21 9.52
N PHE A 28 -2.45 30.30 10.61
CA PHE A 28 -2.34 29.42 11.76
C PHE A 28 -2.54 27.94 11.34
N PHE A 29 -3.59 27.63 10.58
CA PHE A 29 -3.86 26.28 10.11
C PHE A 29 -2.72 25.75 9.23
N LYS A 30 -2.29 26.54 8.25
CA LYS A 30 -1.17 26.20 7.36
C LYS A 30 0.13 25.93 8.12
N ASN A 31 0.40 26.72 9.19
CA ASN A 31 1.62 26.59 9.97
C ASN A 31 1.58 25.41 10.97
N ASN A 32 0.39 24.97 11.38
CA ASN A 32 0.23 23.89 12.37
C ASN A 32 -0.05 22.54 11.76
N ALA A 33 -0.23 22.43 10.45
CA ALA A 33 -0.36 21.16 9.74
C ALA A 33 0.55 21.15 8.51
N ARG A 34 1.02 19.97 8.12
CA ARG A 34 1.71 19.74 6.85
C ARG A 34 0.74 19.15 5.85
N PHE A 35 0.56 19.81 4.71
CA PHE A 35 -0.29 19.34 3.63
C PHE A 35 0.58 18.66 2.57
N THR A 36 0.20 17.45 2.18
CA THR A 36 0.90 16.69 1.13
C THR A 36 -0.15 16.09 0.20
N ILE A 37 0.06 16.26 -1.11
CA ILE A 37 -0.78 15.62 -2.14
C ILE A 37 -0.01 14.40 -2.64
N TYR A 38 -0.59 13.24 -2.41
CA TYR A 38 -0.08 11.96 -2.89
C TYR A 38 -0.80 11.57 -4.19
N THR A 39 -0.02 11.13 -5.16
CA THR A 39 -0.51 10.68 -6.46
C THR A 39 -0.05 9.26 -6.73
N PRO A 40 -0.75 8.23 -6.20
CA PRO A 40 -0.37 6.84 -6.41
C PRO A 40 -0.32 6.53 -7.92
N GLY A 41 0.78 5.93 -8.36
CA GLY A 41 0.96 5.60 -9.78
C GLY A 41 1.27 6.79 -10.69
N SER A 42 1.57 7.98 -10.14
CA SER A 42 1.93 9.19 -10.91
C SER A 42 3.03 9.98 -10.21
N ASP A 43 3.89 10.60 -11.01
CA ASP A 43 4.93 11.53 -10.57
C ASP A 43 4.48 13.01 -10.53
N ALA A 44 3.20 13.28 -10.79
CA ALA A 44 2.65 14.63 -10.78
C ALA A 44 2.61 15.27 -9.38
N GLY A 45 2.58 14.47 -8.33
CA GLY A 45 2.68 14.88 -6.92
C GLY A 45 3.70 14.04 -6.17
N MET A 46 3.45 13.77 -4.88
CA MET A 46 4.30 12.86 -4.11
C MET A 46 3.91 11.42 -4.41
N PRO A 47 4.80 10.61 -4.98
CA PRO A 47 4.53 9.22 -5.18
C PRO A 47 4.44 8.48 -3.83
N ILE A 48 3.63 7.43 -3.77
CA ILE A 48 3.51 6.57 -2.60
C ILE A 48 3.76 5.13 -3.01
N SER A 49 4.63 4.45 -2.26
CA SER A 49 4.90 3.03 -2.48
C SER A 49 3.89 2.18 -1.70
N ILE A 50 3.17 1.32 -2.42
CA ILE A 50 2.28 0.34 -1.80
C ILE A 50 2.99 -0.96 -1.44
N LEU A 51 4.23 -1.15 -1.93
CA LEU A 51 4.98 -2.39 -1.77
C LEU A 51 5.88 -2.42 -0.53
N ASP A 52 6.26 -1.26 0.02
CA ASP A 52 7.04 -1.19 1.26
C ASP A 52 6.26 -1.70 2.49
N ALA A 53 4.95 -1.92 2.33
CA ALA A 53 4.11 -2.55 3.36
C ALA A 53 4.41 -4.05 3.57
N MET A 54 5.30 -4.66 2.76
CA MET A 54 5.62 -6.10 2.81
C MET A 54 6.71 -6.44 3.83
N GLU A 55 7.21 -5.44 4.56
CA GLU A 55 8.19 -5.65 5.63
C GLU A 55 7.59 -6.41 6.81
N ALA A 56 8.40 -7.29 7.39
CA ALA A 56 8.05 -8.00 8.60
C ALA A 56 7.80 -7.01 9.75
N PRO A 57 6.87 -7.30 10.66
CA PRO A 57 6.59 -6.44 11.81
C PRO A 57 7.87 -6.21 12.64
N PRO A 58 8.25 -4.94 12.93
CA PRO A 58 9.48 -4.64 13.67
C PRO A 58 9.47 -5.19 15.11
N GLY A 59 8.30 -5.44 15.68
CA GLY A 59 8.12 -6.09 16.98
C GLY A 59 8.17 -7.62 16.94
N GLY A 60 8.34 -8.22 15.76
CA GLY A 60 8.26 -9.67 15.55
C GLY A 60 6.83 -10.16 15.38
N TRP A 61 6.69 -11.48 15.26
CA TRP A 61 5.38 -12.11 15.01
C TRP A 61 4.52 -12.29 16.27
N GLN A 62 5.17 -12.56 17.43
CA GLN A 62 4.48 -12.94 18.65
C GLN A 62 3.82 -11.74 19.35
N GLY A 63 2.62 -11.95 19.84
CA GLY A 63 1.85 -10.97 20.61
C GLY A 63 0.73 -10.30 19.83
N ASP A 64 0.91 -10.09 18.53
CA ASP A 64 -0.03 -9.38 17.65
C ASP A 64 -0.42 -10.21 16.40
N GLU A 65 -0.46 -11.54 16.51
CA GLU A 65 -0.64 -12.45 15.37
C GLU A 65 -1.93 -12.19 14.59
N GLU A 66 -3.02 -11.82 15.27
CA GLU A 66 -4.30 -11.52 14.62
C GLU A 66 -4.19 -10.27 13.77
N LEU A 67 -3.59 -9.21 14.31
CA LEU A 67 -3.34 -7.96 13.59
C LEU A 67 -2.44 -8.19 12.37
N HIS A 68 -1.40 -9.03 12.51
CA HIS A 68 -0.51 -9.36 11.41
C HIS A 68 -1.24 -10.13 10.31
N ARG A 69 -2.14 -11.06 10.65
CA ARG A 69 -2.97 -11.77 9.66
C ARG A 69 -3.96 -10.85 8.96
N GLU A 70 -4.58 -9.92 9.68
CA GLU A 70 -5.42 -8.89 9.05
C GLU A 70 -4.62 -8.05 8.05
N ARG A 71 -3.42 -7.61 8.43
CA ARG A 71 -2.52 -6.86 7.54
C ARG A 71 -2.15 -7.69 6.30
N ILE A 72 -1.77 -8.95 6.46
CA ILE A 72 -1.48 -9.87 5.36
C ILE A 72 -2.70 -10.02 4.44
N ASN A 73 -3.89 -10.25 4.99
CA ASN A 73 -5.11 -10.41 4.21
C ASN A 73 -5.41 -9.17 3.35
N GLY A 74 -5.27 -7.98 3.93
CA GLY A 74 -5.46 -6.72 3.22
C GLY A 74 -4.46 -6.54 2.07
N MET A 75 -3.16 -6.79 2.33
CA MET A 75 -2.10 -6.68 1.33
C MET A 75 -2.27 -7.69 0.19
N VAL A 76 -2.56 -8.95 0.52
CA VAL A 76 -2.75 -10.01 -0.49
C VAL A 76 -3.97 -9.73 -1.35
N THR A 77 -5.06 -9.27 -0.75
CA THR A 77 -6.26 -8.86 -1.49
C THR A 77 -5.95 -7.71 -2.44
N ALA A 78 -5.24 -6.68 -1.98
CA ALA A 78 -4.83 -5.54 -2.80
C ALA A 78 -3.89 -5.98 -3.94
N LEU A 79 -2.90 -6.82 -3.66
CA LEU A 79 -1.97 -7.35 -4.66
C LEU A 79 -2.69 -8.13 -5.76
N LEU A 80 -3.62 -9.01 -5.41
CA LEU A 80 -4.39 -9.77 -6.37
C LEU A 80 -5.37 -8.89 -7.17
N ALA A 81 -5.91 -7.84 -6.56
CA ALA A 81 -6.74 -6.87 -7.26
C ALA A 81 -5.96 -6.09 -8.35
N LEU A 82 -4.65 -5.84 -8.16
CA LEU A 82 -3.80 -5.20 -9.17
C LEU A 82 -3.70 -6.02 -10.47
N ILE A 83 -3.80 -7.35 -10.38
CA ILE A 83 -3.85 -8.25 -11.55
C ILE A 83 -5.28 -8.57 -11.99
N GLY A 84 -6.26 -7.82 -11.50
CA GLY A 84 -7.66 -7.96 -11.89
C GLY A 84 -8.39 -9.13 -11.24
N LYS A 85 -7.82 -9.77 -10.19
CA LYS A 85 -8.47 -10.84 -9.45
C LYS A 85 -9.24 -10.29 -8.25
N ASN A 86 -10.54 -10.48 -8.26
CA ASN A 86 -11.39 -10.21 -7.10
C ASN A 86 -11.49 -11.51 -6.28
N VAL A 87 -10.80 -11.55 -5.15
CA VAL A 87 -10.63 -12.76 -4.35
C VAL A 87 -11.34 -12.67 -3.00
N GLU A 88 -11.86 -13.82 -2.54
CA GLU A 88 -12.36 -13.97 -1.18
C GLU A 88 -11.27 -14.62 -0.30
N PRO A 89 -10.80 -13.91 0.77
CA PRO A 89 -9.87 -14.50 1.73
C PRO A 89 -10.38 -15.85 2.25
N VAL A 90 -9.45 -16.79 2.49
CA VAL A 90 -9.73 -18.17 2.98
C VAL A 90 -10.35 -19.09 1.94
N LYS A 91 -11.00 -18.61 0.89
CA LYS A 91 -11.62 -19.44 -0.14
C LYS A 91 -10.74 -19.63 -1.37
N ASP A 92 -10.20 -18.54 -1.89
CA ASP A 92 -9.43 -18.58 -3.12
C ASP A 92 -8.01 -19.05 -2.87
N ARG A 93 -7.60 -20.08 -3.59
CA ARG A 93 -6.29 -20.73 -3.41
C ARG A 93 -5.10 -19.79 -3.67
N GLU A 94 -5.25 -18.82 -4.56
CA GLU A 94 -4.26 -17.77 -4.81
C GLU A 94 -4.02 -16.95 -3.55
N HIS A 95 -5.10 -16.50 -2.91
CA HIS A 95 -5.04 -15.75 -1.67
C HIS A 95 -4.44 -16.60 -0.54
N VAL A 96 -4.91 -17.83 -0.37
CA VAL A 96 -4.42 -18.75 0.67
C VAL A 96 -2.92 -19.00 0.51
N LEU A 97 -2.44 -19.25 -0.72
CA LEU A 97 -1.01 -19.48 -0.97
C LEU A 97 -0.16 -18.28 -0.59
N ILE A 98 -0.50 -17.08 -1.12
CA ILE A 98 0.31 -15.88 -0.89
C ILE A 98 0.26 -15.47 0.59
N ALA A 99 -0.89 -15.56 1.25
CA ALA A 99 -1.03 -15.27 2.67
C ALA A 99 -0.13 -16.18 3.54
N ASN A 100 -0.04 -17.47 3.20
CA ASN A 100 0.87 -18.40 3.90
C ASN A 100 2.34 -18.11 3.60
N ILE A 101 2.71 -17.62 2.41
CA ILE A 101 4.07 -17.17 2.10
C ILE A 101 4.44 -15.99 3.01
N PHE A 102 3.57 -15.00 3.15
CA PHE A 102 3.77 -13.87 4.06
C PHE A 102 3.92 -14.32 5.52
N GLU A 103 2.97 -15.13 6.02
CA GLU A 103 3.01 -15.59 7.40
C GLU A 103 4.30 -16.40 7.66
N TYR A 104 4.71 -17.25 6.73
CA TYR A 104 5.94 -18.04 6.83
C TYR A 104 7.19 -17.15 6.93
N ALA A 105 7.31 -16.14 6.08
CA ALA A 105 8.45 -15.22 6.08
C ALA A 105 8.46 -14.33 7.33
N TRP A 106 7.33 -13.74 7.69
CA TRP A 106 7.23 -12.82 8.83
C TRP A 106 7.44 -13.51 10.17
N ARG A 107 7.04 -14.78 10.31
CA ARG A 107 7.38 -15.59 11.50
C ARG A 107 8.87 -15.77 11.70
N GLN A 108 9.65 -15.63 10.63
CA GLN A 108 11.12 -15.71 10.64
C GLN A 108 11.78 -14.32 10.68
N GLY A 109 10.98 -13.24 10.76
CA GLY A 109 11.47 -11.87 10.71
C GLY A 109 12.04 -11.47 9.35
N GLN A 110 11.62 -12.17 8.28
CA GLN A 110 12.09 -11.90 6.92
C GLN A 110 11.14 -10.94 6.21
N ASN A 111 11.71 -9.87 5.67
CA ASN A 111 11.01 -8.98 4.76
C ASN A 111 10.79 -9.68 3.41
N LEU A 112 9.69 -9.36 2.76
CA LEU A 112 9.41 -9.83 1.40
C LEU A 112 9.40 -8.65 0.44
N THR A 113 9.89 -8.91 -0.76
CA THR A 113 9.69 -8.07 -1.94
C THR A 113 8.68 -8.71 -2.87
N LEU A 114 8.18 -7.97 -3.87
CA LEU A 114 7.30 -8.56 -4.87
C LEU A 114 8.00 -9.65 -5.69
N ASP A 115 9.31 -9.49 -5.94
CA ASP A 115 10.15 -10.51 -6.60
C ASP A 115 10.18 -11.81 -5.79
N ASP A 116 10.36 -11.70 -4.46
CA ASP A 116 10.35 -12.85 -3.56
C ASP A 116 9.01 -13.58 -3.61
N ILE A 117 7.90 -12.84 -3.62
CA ILE A 117 6.56 -13.41 -3.70
C ILE A 117 6.38 -14.17 -5.02
N ILE A 118 6.79 -13.59 -6.15
CA ILE A 118 6.69 -14.24 -7.47
C ILE A 118 7.48 -15.55 -7.50
N ILE A 119 8.70 -15.54 -6.97
CA ILE A 119 9.54 -16.73 -6.89
C ILE A 119 8.91 -17.77 -5.95
N GLN A 120 8.42 -17.35 -4.78
CA GLN A 120 7.85 -18.25 -3.78
C GLN A 120 6.46 -18.76 -4.17
N VAL A 121 5.71 -18.05 -5.01
CA VAL A 121 4.48 -18.59 -5.62
C VAL A 121 4.80 -19.79 -6.51
N GLN A 122 5.88 -19.74 -7.29
CA GLN A 122 6.31 -20.88 -8.12
C GLN A 122 6.86 -22.02 -7.26
N LYS A 123 7.72 -21.69 -6.28
CA LYS A 123 8.37 -22.64 -5.37
C LYS A 123 8.12 -22.25 -3.93
N PRO A 124 6.96 -22.63 -3.35
CA PRO A 124 6.63 -22.29 -1.99
C PRO A 124 7.65 -22.81 -0.98
N PRO A 125 7.97 -22.03 0.09
CA PRO A 125 8.99 -22.43 1.08
C PRO A 125 8.51 -23.52 2.04
N PHE A 126 7.34 -24.06 1.84
CA PHE A 126 6.72 -25.11 2.64
C PHE A 126 6.16 -26.21 1.74
N PRO A 127 6.19 -27.49 2.17
CA PRO A 127 5.72 -28.60 1.35
C PRO A 127 4.21 -28.80 1.37
N LYS A 128 3.52 -28.24 2.38
CA LYS A 128 2.07 -28.46 2.59
C LYS A 128 1.34 -27.14 2.88
N LEU A 129 0.07 -27.11 2.44
CA LEU A 129 -0.94 -26.13 2.83
C LEU A 129 -2.10 -26.87 3.51
N GLY A 130 -2.28 -26.63 4.81
CA GLY A 130 -3.19 -27.43 5.61
C GLY A 130 -2.76 -28.89 5.63
N VAL A 131 -3.65 -29.79 5.20
CA VAL A 131 -3.40 -31.25 5.18
C VAL A 131 -2.88 -31.76 3.82
N PHE A 132 -2.95 -30.94 2.78
CA PHE A 132 -2.56 -31.33 1.42
C PHE A 132 -1.16 -30.86 1.07
N ASP A 133 -0.48 -31.62 0.21
CA ASP A 133 0.74 -31.15 -0.43
C ASP A 133 0.41 -29.95 -1.32
N VAL A 134 1.35 -28.99 -1.42
CA VAL A 134 1.16 -27.75 -2.19
C VAL A 134 0.74 -28.04 -3.63
N ASP A 135 1.35 -29.04 -4.28
CA ASP A 135 1.03 -29.39 -5.68
C ASP A 135 -0.39 -29.98 -5.84
N THR A 136 -0.91 -30.61 -4.79
CA THR A 136 -2.29 -31.09 -4.77
C THR A 136 -3.27 -29.95 -4.55
N PHE A 137 -2.94 -29.02 -3.65
CA PHE A 137 -3.79 -27.89 -3.32
C PHE A 137 -3.82 -26.86 -4.47
N PHE A 138 -2.63 -26.53 -5.01
CA PHE A 138 -2.47 -25.57 -6.08
C PHE A 138 -1.38 -26.05 -7.05
N PRO A 139 -1.76 -26.70 -8.18
CA PRO A 139 -0.83 -27.31 -9.11
C PRO A 139 0.23 -26.34 -9.66
N GLU A 140 1.44 -26.82 -9.91
CA GLU A 140 2.58 -26.03 -10.38
C GLU A 140 2.25 -25.19 -11.61
N LYS A 141 1.53 -25.75 -12.58
CA LYS A 141 1.10 -25.03 -13.79
C LYS A 141 0.26 -23.79 -13.47
N ASP A 142 -0.64 -23.89 -12.51
CA ASP A 142 -1.53 -22.79 -12.13
C ASP A 142 -0.77 -21.76 -11.30
N ARG A 143 0.16 -22.19 -10.43
CA ARG A 143 1.08 -21.29 -9.71
C ARG A 143 1.99 -20.53 -10.67
N PHE A 144 2.47 -21.18 -11.73
CA PHE A 144 3.25 -20.51 -12.77
C PHE A 144 2.41 -19.43 -13.48
N SER A 145 1.15 -19.70 -13.80
CA SER A 145 0.25 -18.70 -14.39
C SER A 145 0.08 -17.48 -13.48
N LEU A 146 -0.15 -17.71 -12.18
CA LEU A 146 -0.26 -16.64 -11.19
C LEU A 146 1.06 -15.82 -11.09
N ALA A 147 2.19 -16.51 -11.06
CA ALA A 147 3.50 -15.86 -11.02
C ALA A 147 3.75 -14.99 -12.26
N MET A 148 3.32 -15.44 -13.45
CA MET A 148 3.42 -14.64 -14.68
C MET A 148 2.50 -13.41 -14.64
N GLU A 149 1.29 -13.53 -14.11
CA GLU A 149 0.37 -12.40 -13.93
C GLU A 149 0.98 -11.35 -12.99
N LEU A 150 1.55 -11.77 -11.86
CA LEU A 150 2.25 -10.90 -10.92
C LEU A 150 3.51 -10.27 -11.54
N ASN A 151 4.29 -11.05 -12.31
CA ASN A 151 5.47 -10.54 -13.00
C ASN A 151 5.13 -9.45 -14.02
N ASN A 152 3.96 -9.51 -14.66
CA ASN A 152 3.53 -8.48 -15.60
C ASN A 152 3.41 -7.10 -14.93
N ILE A 153 3.10 -7.05 -13.63
CA ILE A 153 3.10 -5.82 -12.86
C ILE A 153 4.50 -5.20 -12.86
N ILE A 154 5.52 -5.97 -12.45
CA ILE A 154 6.91 -5.49 -12.37
C ILE A 154 7.44 -5.13 -13.77
N ALA A 155 7.13 -5.95 -14.77
CA ALA A 155 7.58 -5.76 -16.15
C ALA A 155 6.92 -4.55 -16.84
N SER A 156 5.82 -4.01 -16.29
CA SER A 156 5.14 -2.85 -16.85
C SER A 156 5.88 -1.55 -16.51
N PRO A 157 6.33 -0.75 -17.51
CA PRO A 157 6.97 0.54 -17.23
C PRO A 157 6.09 1.51 -16.42
N SER A 158 4.78 1.43 -16.59
CA SER A 158 3.83 2.26 -15.83
C SER A 158 3.74 1.88 -14.35
N PHE A 159 4.21 0.69 -13.97
CA PHE A 159 4.17 0.24 -12.58
C PHE A 159 5.36 0.75 -11.75
N SER A 160 6.43 1.22 -12.37
CA SER A 160 7.58 1.79 -11.67
C SER A 160 7.19 2.94 -10.72
N SER A 161 6.16 3.71 -11.08
CA SER A 161 5.60 4.80 -10.25
C SER A 161 4.84 4.32 -9.00
N TRP A 162 4.46 3.03 -8.93
CA TRP A 162 3.82 2.41 -7.76
C TRP A 162 4.80 1.79 -6.77
N ILE A 163 6.06 1.63 -7.21
CA ILE A 163 7.16 1.09 -6.39
C ILE A 163 7.94 2.22 -5.72
N GLN A 164 7.91 3.41 -6.31
CA GLN A 164 8.67 4.58 -5.86
C GLN A 164 7.80 5.48 -4.99
N GLY A 165 8.39 6.06 -3.95
CA GLY A 165 7.71 7.06 -3.14
C GLY A 165 7.80 6.81 -1.63
N GLU A 166 7.04 7.60 -0.85
CA GLU A 166 6.93 7.38 0.59
C GLU A 166 6.19 6.05 0.86
N PRO A 167 6.62 5.26 1.85
CA PRO A 167 5.90 4.05 2.27
C PRO A 167 4.46 4.37 2.67
N LEU A 168 3.53 3.48 2.37
CA LEU A 168 2.15 3.56 2.85
C LEU A 168 2.10 3.17 4.33
N ASP A 169 2.63 4.03 5.19
CA ASP A 169 2.58 3.89 6.64
C ASP A 169 1.60 4.91 7.24
N ILE A 170 0.58 4.42 7.94
CA ILE A 170 -0.49 5.25 8.50
C ILE A 170 0.07 6.32 9.44
N GLN A 171 1.04 5.97 10.28
CA GLN A 171 1.60 6.89 11.25
C GLN A 171 2.33 8.06 10.57
N SER A 172 3.12 7.77 9.55
CA SER A 172 3.82 8.79 8.76
C SER A 172 2.88 9.66 7.94
N LEU A 173 1.73 9.12 7.52
CA LEU A 173 0.69 9.86 6.80
C LEU A 173 -0.12 10.79 7.70
N LEU A 174 -0.18 10.52 9.02
CA LEU A 174 -0.91 11.32 9.99
C LEU A 174 -0.04 12.35 10.73
N TYR A 175 1.24 12.04 10.91
CA TYR A 175 2.15 12.90 11.69
C TYR A 175 3.53 12.98 11.04
N THR A 176 4.18 14.14 11.17
CA THR A 176 5.61 14.28 10.84
C THR A 176 6.47 13.66 11.95
N PRO A 177 7.76 13.38 11.72
CA PRO A 177 8.67 12.90 12.77
C PRO A 177 8.72 13.80 14.01
N GLU A 178 8.47 15.12 13.84
CA GLU A 178 8.41 16.10 14.93
C GLU A 178 7.04 16.14 15.62
N GLY A 179 6.11 15.25 15.27
CA GLY A 179 4.77 15.16 15.86
C GLY A 179 3.76 16.19 15.33
N LYS A 180 4.08 16.90 14.24
CA LYS A 180 3.15 17.86 13.61
C LYS A 180 2.10 17.09 12.80
N PRO A 181 0.79 17.44 12.93
CA PRO A 181 -0.25 16.81 12.11
C PRO A 181 0.02 16.95 10.61
N ARG A 182 -0.23 15.88 9.85
CA ARG A 182 -0.26 15.88 8.39
C ARG A 182 -1.70 15.79 7.87
N VAL A 183 -1.95 16.49 6.79
CA VAL A 183 -3.16 16.33 5.97
C VAL A 183 -2.72 15.68 4.67
N SER A 184 -2.93 14.39 4.56
CA SER A 184 -2.56 13.60 3.40
C SER A 184 -3.75 13.52 2.44
N ILE A 185 -3.58 14.05 1.24
CA ILE A 185 -4.60 14.13 0.20
C ILE A 185 -4.19 13.15 -0.90
N PHE A 186 -5.02 12.15 -1.15
CA PHE A 186 -4.81 11.18 -2.24
C PHE A 186 -5.64 11.59 -3.45
N TYR A 187 -4.99 11.71 -4.61
CA TYR A 187 -5.61 12.14 -5.87
C TYR A 187 -5.25 11.19 -7.02
#